data_9e512d230add5a74d576fa3dd0b274eb
#
_entry.id   9e512d230add5a74d576fa3dd0b274eb
#
_cell.length_a   1.000
_cell.length_b   1.000
_cell.length_c   1.000
_cell.angle_alpha   90.00
_cell.angle_beta   90.00
_cell.angle_gamma   90.00
#
_symmetry.space_group_name_H-M   'P 1'
#
loop_
_entity.id
_entity.type
_entity.pdbx_description
1 polymer ?
#
loop_
_entity_poly.entity_id
_entity_poly.type
_entity_poly.pdbx_seq_one_letter_code
_entity_poly.pdbx_strand_id
1 'polypeptide(L)'
;KELMEEKSIPKVPVILDSPLSKKANKIFNDCFKKGCVKNEILMKGDIYPSTISEVESVEESKDITNADGPMIIISASGMIDGGRVVHHVKKRIVDEKNGIILVGYQPIGTKGRYLLDGEKMLRLHKQELPVNASIFYVNSLSAHGDYLDLIEWIKESKVSPKLIILNHGEEDGSKHFKTLIESQLEINTTVAEFEEIFDLENI
;
A
#
# COMPACT_ATOMS: atom_id res chain seq x y z
N LYS A 1 -14.22 12.71 0.20
CA LYS A 1 -15.62 13.12 0.08
C LYS A 1 -15.95 14.10 1.18
N GLU A 2 -15.88 13.70 2.44
CA GLU A 2 -16.24 14.53 3.60
C GLU A 2 -15.55 15.91 3.57
N LEU A 3 -14.24 15.97 3.39
CA LEU A 3 -13.49 17.24 3.33
C LEU A 3 -13.98 18.19 2.21
N MET A 4 -14.43 17.65 1.08
CA MET A 4 -15.01 18.45 0.00
C MET A 4 -16.44 18.93 0.33
N GLU A 5 -17.21 18.10 1.02
CA GLU A 5 -18.58 18.45 1.48
C GLU A 5 -18.54 19.51 2.58
N GLU A 6 -17.57 19.40 3.50
CA GLU A 6 -17.30 20.37 4.55
C GLU A 6 -16.59 21.65 4.03
N LYS A 7 -16.24 21.68 2.76
CA LYS A 7 -15.47 22.78 2.13
C LYS A 7 -14.08 23.01 2.74
N SER A 8 -13.54 22.01 3.45
CA SER A 8 -12.18 22.04 3.98
C SER A 8 -11.13 21.96 2.87
N ILE A 9 -11.49 21.36 1.73
CA ILE A 9 -10.71 21.37 0.48
C ILE A 9 -11.62 21.73 -0.69
N PRO A 10 -11.09 22.31 -1.78
CA PRO A 10 -11.88 22.61 -2.97
C PRO A 10 -12.39 21.33 -3.63
N LYS A 11 -13.49 21.46 -4.38
CA LYS A 11 -13.97 20.36 -5.24
C LYS A 11 -13.03 20.23 -6.44
N VAL A 12 -12.26 19.15 -6.47
CA VAL A 12 -11.34 18.82 -7.56
C VAL A 12 -11.66 17.45 -8.13
N PRO A 13 -11.33 17.18 -9.40
CA PRO A 13 -11.42 15.83 -9.96
C PRO A 13 -10.63 14.82 -9.12
N VAL A 14 -11.24 13.67 -8.83
CA VAL A 14 -10.59 12.52 -8.20
C VAL A 14 -10.56 11.42 -9.24
N ILE A 15 -9.37 10.95 -9.59
CA ILE A 15 -9.15 10.02 -10.69
C ILE A 15 -8.59 8.72 -10.13
N LEU A 16 -9.31 7.63 -10.36
CA LEU A 16 -8.85 6.29 -10.02
C LEU A 16 -8.21 5.65 -11.25
N ASP A 17 -6.88 5.70 -11.30
CA ASP A 17 -6.10 5.11 -12.39
C ASP A 17 -5.39 3.82 -11.94
N SER A 18 -6.20 2.81 -11.64
CA SER A 18 -5.75 1.48 -11.23
C SER A 18 -6.77 0.41 -11.63
N PRO A 19 -6.48 -0.40 -12.65
CA PRO A 19 -7.38 -1.48 -13.06
C PRO A 19 -7.68 -2.49 -11.95
N LEU A 20 -6.72 -2.76 -11.07
CA LEU A 20 -6.90 -3.67 -9.94
C LEU A 20 -7.81 -3.06 -8.88
N SER A 21 -7.61 -1.80 -8.52
CA SER A 21 -8.46 -1.10 -7.54
C SER A 21 -9.91 -1.02 -8.01
N LYS A 22 -10.13 -0.79 -9.31
CA LYS A 22 -11.48 -0.81 -9.91
C LYS A 22 -12.16 -2.18 -9.72
N LYS A 23 -11.45 -3.29 -9.98
CA LYS A 23 -11.99 -4.63 -9.76
C LYS A 23 -12.30 -4.88 -8.29
N ALA A 24 -11.39 -4.48 -7.38
CA ALA A 24 -11.59 -4.60 -5.95
C ALA A 24 -12.80 -3.81 -5.47
N ASN A 25 -12.99 -2.57 -5.93
CA ASN A 25 -14.13 -1.74 -5.62
C ASN A 25 -15.46 -2.38 -6.05
N LYS A 26 -15.49 -3.00 -7.24
CA LYS A 26 -16.67 -3.72 -7.71
C LYS A 26 -17.05 -4.86 -6.76
N ILE A 27 -16.06 -5.69 -6.39
CA ILE A 27 -16.26 -6.80 -5.44
C ILE A 27 -16.75 -6.27 -4.10
N PHE A 28 -16.11 -5.21 -3.58
CA PHE A 28 -16.50 -4.58 -2.33
C PHE A 28 -17.95 -4.08 -2.36
N ASN A 29 -18.33 -3.38 -3.42
CA ASN A 29 -19.69 -2.90 -3.59
C ASN A 29 -20.72 -4.04 -3.70
N ASP A 30 -20.38 -5.14 -4.36
CA ASP A 30 -21.23 -6.32 -4.45
C ASP A 30 -21.38 -7.02 -3.08
N CYS A 31 -20.31 -7.13 -2.32
CA CYS A 31 -20.33 -7.65 -0.94
C CYS A 31 -21.15 -6.75 -0.02
N PHE A 32 -21.02 -5.44 -0.18
CA PHE A 32 -21.82 -4.48 0.58
C PHE A 32 -23.31 -4.64 0.32
N LYS A 33 -23.72 -4.68 -0.94
CA LYS A 33 -25.13 -4.89 -1.32
C LYS A 33 -25.72 -6.20 -0.80
N LYS A 34 -24.88 -7.22 -0.62
CA LYS A 34 -25.25 -8.54 -0.07
C LYS A 34 -25.21 -8.59 1.46
N GLY A 35 -24.86 -7.51 2.14
CA GLY A 35 -24.75 -7.47 3.61
C GLY A 35 -23.55 -8.22 4.18
N CYS A 36 -22.52 -8.50 3.38
CA CYS A 36 -21.32 -9.21 3.83
C CYS A 36 -20.31 -8.28 4.54
N VAL A 37 -20.57 -6.97 4.56
CA VAL A 37 -19.69 -5.97 5.18
C VAL A 37 -20.38 -5.43 6.43
N LYS A 38 -19.63 -5.27 7.53
CA LYS A 38 -20.17 -4.70 8.78
C LYS A 38 -20.66 -3.28 8.53
N ASN A 39 -21.91 -3.02 8.92
CA ASN A 39 -22.64 -1.78 8.61
C ASN A 39 -22.06 -0.51 9.23
N GLU A 40 -21.25 -0.58 10.28
CA GLU A 40 -20.80 0.58 11.05
C GLU A 40 -19.98 1.60 10.25
N ILE A 41 -19.25 1.12 9.25
CA ILE A 41 -18.39 1.97 8.38
C ILE A 41 -19.19 2.59 7.22
N LEU A 42 -20.30 1.97 6.83
CA LEU A 42 -20.99 2.21 5.56
C LEU A 42 -22.36 2.87 5.68
N MET A 43 -22.79 3.21 6.90
CA MET A 43 -24.08 3.88 7.15
C MET A 43 -24.16 5.30 6.53
N LYS A 44 -23.09 5.84 5.98
CA LYS A 44 -23.03 7.20 5.39
C LYS A 44 -23.20 7.25 3.86
N GLY A 45 -23.65 6.17 3.22
CA GLY A 45 -23.87 6.14 1.76
C GLY A 45 -22.57 5.97 0.96
N ASP A 46 -22.53 6.51 -0.23
CA ASP A 46 -21.43 6.36 -1.17
C ASP A 46 -20.09 6.83 -0.57
N ILE A 47 -19.10 5.95 -0.51
CA ILE A 47 -17.77 6.27 0.04
C ILE A 47 -16.96 7.17 -0.90
N TYR A 48 -17.35 7.24 -2.15
CA TYR A 48 -16.64 8.03 -3.16
C TYR A 48 -17.20 9.44 -3.28
N PRO A 49 -16.36 10.44 -3.57
CA PRO A 49 -16.82 11.76 -3.95
C PRO A 49 -17.54 11.71 -5.31
N SER A 50 -18.53 12.58 -5.51
CA SER A 50 -19.25 12.70 -6.80
C SER A 50 -18.34 13.11 -7.97
N THR A 51 -17.11 13.54 -7.66
CA THR A 51 -16.09 13.97 -8.64
C THR A 51 -15.14 12.86 -9.05
N ILE A 52 -15.38 11.61 -8.58
CA ILE A 52 -14.50 10.48 -8.96
C ILE A 52 -14.79 10.05 -10.40
N SER A 53 -13.73 9.78 -11.13
CA SER A 53 -13.75 9.11 -12.43
C SER A 53 -12.76 7.95 -12.44
N GLU A 54 -13.12 6.88 -13.13
CA GLU A 54 -12.28 5.70 -13.29
C GLU A 54 -11.68 5.69 -14.70
N VAL A 55 -10.36 5.42 -14.78
CA VAL A 55 -9.65 5.33 -16.06
C VAL A 55 -9.75 3.92 -16.62
N GLU A 56 -10.24 3.80 -17.86
CA GLU A 56 -10.46 2.51 -18.51
C GLU A 56 -9.25 2.06 -19.34
N SER A 57 -8.71 2.92 -20.15
CA SER A 57 -7.67 2.59 -21.13
C SER A 57 -6.28 3.10 -20.74
N VAL A 58 -5.28 2.64 -21.48
CA VAL A 58 -3.90 3.15 -21.37
C VAL A 58 -3.80 4.55 -21.95
N GLU A 59 -4.57 4.84 -22.99
CA GLU A 59 -4.64 6.15 -23.65
C GLU A 59 -5.17 7.20 -22.68
N GLU A 60 -6.29 6.93 -22.03
CA GLU A 60 -6.83 7.82 -20.98
C GLU A 60 -5.82 8.04 -19.83
N SER A 61 -5.10 7.00 -19.41
CA SER A 61 -4.07 7.13 -18.38
C SER A 61 -2.94 8.08 -18.82
N LYS A 62 -2.56 8.04 -20.10
CA LYS A 62 -1.56 8.96 -20.66
C LYS A 62 -2.10 10.39 -20.71
N ASP A 63 -3.36 10.56 -21.09
CA ASP A 63 -4.02 11.87 -21.12
C ASP A 63 -4.05 12.50 -19.72
N ILE A 64 -4.45 11.73 -18.71
CA ILE A 64 -4.41 12.17 -17.31
C ILE A 64 -2.98 12.46 -16.84
N THR A 65 -2.00 11.66 -17.27
CA THR A 65 -0.59 11.91 -16.92
C THR A 65 -0.12 13.27 -17.47
N ASN A 66 -0.59 13.66 -18.64
CA ASN A 66 -0.22 14.91 -19.30
C ASN A 66 -1.14 16.08 -18.98
N ALA A 67 -2.30 15.84 -18.35
CA ALA A 67 -3.23 16.89 -17.99
C ALA A 67 -2.65 17.81 -16.90
N ASP A 68 -2.93 19.10 -17.05
CA ASP A 68 -2.61 20.12 -16.06
C ASP A 68 -3.85 20.46 -15.21
N GLY A 69 -3.60 21.13 -14.08
CA GLY A 69 -4.64 21.61 -13.17
C GLY A 69 -4.75 20.79 -11.89
N PRO A 70 -5.53 21.28 -10.93
CA PRO A 70 -5.68 20.64 -9.64
C PRO A 70 -6.50 19.35 -9.77
N MET A 71 -5.93 18.22 -9.38
CA MET A 71 -6.60 16.92 -9.37
C MET A 71 -5.97 16.01 -8.31
N ILE A 72 -6.72 15.00 -7.88
CA ILE A 72 -6.23 13.92 -7.04
C ILE A 72 -6.18 12.66 -7.89
N ILE A 73 -5.02 12.04 -8.02
CA ILE A 73 -4.83 10.78 -8.75
C ILE A 73 -4.57 9.67 -7.75
N ILE A 74 -5.40 8.64 -7.76
CA ILE A 74 -5.24 7.41 -6.97
C ILE A 74 -4.77 6.32 -7.92
N SER A 75 -3.55 5.84 -7.72
CA SER A 75 -2.94 4.85 -8.61
C SER A 75 -2.13 3.82 -7.84
N ALA A 76 -2.01 2.63 -8.39
CA ALA A 76 -1.16 1.54 -7.90
C ALA A 76 0.11 1.43 -8.79
N SER A 77 1.23 0.94 -8.26
CA SER A 77 1.48 0.30 -6.99
C SER A 77 1.94 1.33 -5.92
N GLY A 78 1.63 1.04 -4.64
CA GLY A 78 1.98 1.94 -3.53
C GLY A 78 3.47 2.18 -3.31
N MET A 79 4.33 1.28 -3.80
CA MET A 79 5.80 1.36 -3.66
C MET A 79 6.48 2.09 -4.83
N ILE A 80 5.72 2.52 -5.83
CA ILE A 80 6.19 3.21 -7.05
C ILE A 80 7.16 2.37 -7.91
N ASP A 81 7.23 1.06 -7.72
CA ASP A 81 8.17 0.20 -8.46
C ASP A 81 7.65 -0.25 -9.83
N GLY A 82 6.37 -0.08 -10.08
CA GLY A 82 5.73 -0.44 -11.34
C GLY A 82 4.34 0.14 -11.49
N GLY A 83 3.70 -0.17 -12.61
CA GLY A 83 2.33 0.27 -12.89
C GLY A 83 2.21 1.71 -13.36
N ARG A 84 0.96 2.18 -13.46
CA ARG A 84 0.62 3.52 -13.98
C ARG A 84 1.11 4.64 -13.08
N VAL A 85 1.19 4.40 -11.77
CA VAL A 85 1.69 5.37 -10.78
C VAL A 85 3.07 5.90 -11.13
N VAL A 86 3.96 5.07 -11.70
CA VAL A 86 5.33 5.49 -12.07
C VAL A 86 5.31 6.63 -13.09
N HIS A 87 4.37 6.60 -14.04
CA HIS A 87 4.21 7.65 -15.05
C HIS A 87 3.70 8.96 -14.44
N HIS A 88 2.69 8.85 -13.53
CA HIS A 88 2.16 10.01 -12.82
C HIS A 88 3.22 10.66 -11.93
N VAL A 89 3.96 9.85 -11.16
CA VAL A 89 5.05 10.35 -10.30
C VAL A 89 6.14 10.98 -11.16
N LYS A 90 6.59 10.33 -12.22
CA LYS A 90 7.62 10.86 -13.12
C LYS A 90 7.28 12.26 -13.64
N LYS A 91 6.03 12.49 -14.02
CA LYS A 91 5.57 13.78 -14.55
C LYS A 91 5.52 14.86 -13.49
N ARG A 92 5.15 14.50 -12.24
CA ARG A 92 4.77 15.46 -11.21
C ARG A 92 5.83 15.68 -10.12
N ILE A 93 6.77 14.77 -9.97
CA ILE A 93 7.77 14.82 -8.88
C ILE A 93 8.71 16.03 -8.99
N VAL A 94 8.88 16.55 -10.19
CA VAL A 94 9.79 17.66 -10.50
C VAL A 94 9.22 19.05 -10.22
N ASP A 95 7.93 19.14 -9.87
CA ASP A 95 7.26 20.41 -9.63
C ASP A 95 6.81 20.52 -8.16
N GLU A 96 7.25 21.57 -7.49
CA GLU A 96 6.98 21.88 -6.07
C GLU A 96 5.50 22.08 -5.75
N LYS A 97 4.66 22.36 -6.75
CA LYS A 97 3.20 22.52 -6.60
C LYS A 97 2.50 21.18 -6.34
N ASN A 98 3.17 20.06 -6.60
CA ASN A 98 2.60 18.75 -6.44
C ASN A 98 2.89 18.15 -5.06
N GLY A 99 1.99 17.26 -4.62
CA GLY A 99 2.19 16.40 -3.45
C GLY A 99 2.07 14.94 -3.84
N ILE A 100 2.93 14.10 -3.27
CA ILE A 100 2.86 12.64 -3.37
C ILE A 100 2.54 12.10 -1.99
N ILE A 101 1.42 11.39 -1.87
CA ILE A 101 0.99 10.75 -0.63
C ILE A 101 1.27 9.26 -0.76
N LEU A 102 2.22 8.77 0.03
CA LEU A 102 2.53 7.36 0.14
C LEU A 102 1.60 6.74 1.19
N VAL A 103 0.94 5.65 0.81
CA VAL A 103 -0.01 4.96 1.68
C VAL A 103 0.47 3.53 1.90
N GLY A 104 0.55 3.13 3.18
CA GLY A 104 1.01 1.82 3.59
C GLY A 104 2.54 1.70 3.62
N TYR A 105 2.99 0.52 4.03
CA TYR A 105 4.39 0.23 4.27
C TYR A 105 5.25 0.37 2.99
N GLN A 106 6.47 0.90 3.16
CA GLN A 106 7.44 1.09 2.10
C GLN A 106 8.71 0.28 2.41
N PRO A 107 8.88 -0.91 1.81
CA PRO A 107 10.06 -1.75 2.04
C PRO A 107 11.37 -1.07 1.61
N ILE A 108 12.44 -1.43 2.28
CA ILE A 108 13.79 -0.99 1.92
C ILE A 108 14.08 -1.35 0.45
N GLY A 109 14.70 -0.43 -0.28
CA GLY A 109 15.05 -0.60 -1.70
C GLY A 109 13.94 -0.22 -2.68
N THR A 110 12.73 0.10 -2.22
CA THR A 110 11.64 0.59 -3.08
C THR A 110 11.75 2.09 -3.33
N LYS A 111 11.16 2.56 -4.43
CA LYS A 111 11.15 3.99 -4.76
C LYS A 111 10.34 4.82 -3.79
N GLY A 112 9.25 4.24 -3.27
CA GLY A 112 8.47 4.87 -2.20
C GLY A 112 9.31 5.07 -0.93
N ARG A 113 10.17 4.08 -0.59
CA ARG A 113 11.07 4.18 0.56
C ARG A 113 12.12 5.28 0.36
N TYR A 114 12.75 5.37 -0.80
CA TYR A 114 13.70 6.45 -1.08
C TYR A 114 13.07 7.83 -0.93
N LEU A 115 11.81 8.01 -1.33
CA LEU A 115 11.08 9.26 -1.10
C LEU A 115 10.84 9.55 0.38
N LEU A 116 10.50 8.53 1.19
CA LEU A 116 10.33 8.67 2.64
C LEU A 116 11.64 9.01 3.34
N ASP A 117 12.74 8.43 2.90
CA ASP A 117 14.07 8.68 3.44
C ASP A 117 14.60 10.07 3.06
N GLY A 118 13.87 10.81 2.21
CA GLY A 118 14.17 12.20 1.85
C GLY A 118 15.18 12.37 0.73
N GLU A 119 15.36 11.33 -0.11
CA GLU A 119 16.22 11.40 -1.27
C GLU A 119 15.82 12.58 -2.18
N LYS A 120 16.83 13.35 -2.63
CA LYS A 120 16.64 14.53 -3.47
C LYS A 120 16.55 14.22 -4.96
N MET A 121 16.95 13.04 -5.35
CA MET A 121 16.91 12.54 -6.72
C MET A 121 16.26 11.16 -6.72
N LEU A 122 15.40 10.90 -7.69
CA LEU A 122 14.74 9.60 -7.84
C LEU A 122 14.89 9.08 -9.28
N ARG A 123 15.34 7.83 -9.42
CA ARG A 123 15.51 7.20 -10.72
C ARG A 123 14.21 6.51 -11.16
N LEU A 124 13.56 7.07 -12.20
CA LEU A 124 12.34 6.53 -12.82
C LEU A 124 12.57 6.30 -14.32
N HIS A 125 12.27 5.11 -14.83
CA HIS A 125 12.47 4.73 -16.25
C HIS A 125 13.84 5.13 -16.78
N LYS A 126 14.92 4.82 -16.06
CA LYS A 126 16.32 5.13 -16.42
C LYS A 126 16.67 6.64 -16.45
N GLN A 127 15.76 7.51 -16.02
CA GLN A 127 16.00 8.94 -15.86
C GLN A 127 16.11 9.28 -14.37
N GLU A 128 17.07 10.11 -14.04
CA GLU A 128 17.25 10.66 -12.70
C GLU A 128 16.54 12.01 -12.63
N LEU A 129 15.62 12.17 -11.70
CA LEU A 129 14.72 13.32 -11.61
C LEU A 129 14.83 13.95 -10.23
N PRO A 130 14.84 15.30 -10.14
CA PRO A 130 14.82 15.98 -8.85
C PRO A 130 13.48 15.78 -8.16
N VAL A 131 13.51 15.58 -6.84
CA VAL A 131 12.34 15.47 -5.97
C VAL A 131 12.01 16.85 -5.42
N ASN A 132 11.18 17.60 -6.14
CA ASN A 132 10.70 18.92 -5.75
C ASN A 132 9.29 18.87 -5.14
N ALA A 133 8.50 17.85 -5.49
CA ALA A 133 7.17 17.64 -4.92
C ALA A 133 7.24 17.39 -3.40
N SER A 134 6.22 17.82 -2.67
CA SER A 134 6.08 17.51 -1.25
C SER A 134 5.74 16.04 -1.06
N ILE A 135 6.42 15.36 -0.13
CA ILE A 135 6.18 13.94 0.18
C ILE A 135 5.44 13.84 1.51
N PHE A 136 4.33 13.09 1.48
CA PHE A 136 3.51 12.82 2.65
C PHE A 136 3.40 11.31 2.87
N TYR A 137 3.25 10.89 4.11
CA TYR A 137 3.12 9.48 4.47
C TYR A 137 1.92 9.24 5.38
N VAL A 138 1.12 8.24 5.03
CA VAL A 138 -0.01 7.76 5.82
C VAL A 138 0.21 6.28 6.11
N ASN A 139 0.61 5.96 7.32
CA ASN A 139 0.91 4.59 7.77
C ASN A 139 -0.28 3.86 8.38
N SER A 140 -1.38 4.55 8.66
CA SER A 140 -2.54 4.01 9.39
C SER A 140 -3.56 3.25 8.53
N LEU A 141 -3.35 3.16 7.21
CA LEU A 141 -4.27 2.50 6.28
C LEU A 141 -3.76 1.12 5.81
N SER A 142 -3.01 0.42 6.65
CA SER A 142 -2.60 -0.96 6.38
C SER A 142 -3.72 -1.93 6.73
N ALA A 143 -3.94 -2.93 5.85
CA ALA A 143 -4.80 -4.09 6.13
C ALA A 143 -3.99 -5.34 6.48
N HIS A 144 -2.68 -5.21 6.65
CA HIS A 144 -1.81 -6.29 7.12
C HIS A 144 -1.95 -6.44 8.63
N GLY A 145 -2.00 -7.68 9.11
CA GLY A 145 -1.88 -7.97 10.53
C GLY A 145 -0.53 -7.51 11.08
N ASP A 146 -0.52 -6.96 12.26
CA ASP A 146 0.71 -6.65 12.97
C ASP A 146 1.27 -7.90 13.70
N TYR A 147 2.37 -7.74 14.42
CA TYR A 147 2.98 -8.87 15.12
C TYR A 147 2.09 -9.44 16.24
N LEU A 148 1.19 -8.64 16.83
CA LEU A 148 0.25 -9.11 17.82
C LEU A 148 -0.85 -9.96 17.18
N ASP A 149 -1.38 -9.51 16.04
CA ASP A 149 -2.35 -10.26 15.24
C ASP A 149 -1.76 -11.62 14.82
N LEU A 150 -0.49 -11.62 14.40
CA LEU A 150 0.20 -12.86 14.00
C LEU A 150 0.43 -13.81 15.19
N ILE A 151 0.80 -13.30 16.37
CA ILE A 151 0.93 -14.10 17.60
C ILE A 151 -0.41 -14.71 17.98
N GLU A 152 -1.49 -13.92 17.94
CA GLU A 152 -2.83 -14.41 18.24
C GLU A 152 -3.29 -15.48 17.24
N TRP A 153 -3.05 -15.24 15.95
CA TRP A 153 -3.34 -16.23 14.91
C TRP A 153 -2.60 -17.57 15.12
N ILE A 154 -1.32 -17.51 15.53
CA ILE A 154 -0.57 -18.73 15.87
C ILE A 154 -1.16 -19.41 17.09
N LYS A 155 -1.53 -18.66 18.16
CA LYS A 155 -2.15 -19.20 19.39
C LYS A 155 -3.51 -19.87 19.11
N GLU A 156 -4.30 -19.31 18.23
CA GLU A 156 -5.61 -19.85 17.86
C GLU A 156 -5.52 -21.05 16.90
N SER A 157 -4.34 -21.33 16.36
CA SER A 157 -4.12 -22.50 15.51
C SER A 157 -4.39 -23.78 16.30
N LYS A 158 -5.16 -24.70 15.72
CA LYS A 158 -5.42 -26.03 16.28
C LYS A 158 -4.22 -26.97 16.17
N VAL A 159 -3.18 -26.56 15.45
CA VAL A 159 -1.95 -27.32 15.22
C VAL A 159 -0.83 -26.62 15.95
N SER A 160 -0.09 -27.36 16.80
CA SER A 160 1.15 -26.89 17.39
C SER A 160 2.29 -27.21 16.42
N PRO A 161 2.83 -26.22 15.70
CA PRO A 161 3.93 -26.47 14.78
C PRO A 161 5.21 -26.82 15.54
N LYS A 162 6.01 -27.73 15.01
CA LYS A 162 7.33 -28.06 15.57
C LYS A 162 8.37 -26.96 15.26
N LEU A 163 8.20 -26.27 14.14
CA LEU A 163 9.04 -25.18 13.69
C LEU A 163 8.21 -24.12 12.98
N ILE A 164 8.52 -22.85 13.25
CA ILE A 164 8.03 -21.71 12.48
C ILE A 164 9.20 -21.14 11.67
N ILE A 165 9.01 -20.98 10.38
CA ILE A 165 9.99 -20.39 9.48
C ILE A 165 9.48 -19.01 9.07
N LEU A 166 10.20 -17.95 9.44
CA LEU A 166 9.89 -16.57 9.07
C LEU A 166 10.55 -16.23 7.74
N ASN A 167 9.77 -15.75 6.79
CA ASN A 167 10.23 -15.39 5.46
C ASN A 167 9.62 -14.03 5.03
N HIS A 168 10.28 -13.32 4.13
CA HIS A 168 9.86 -12.03 3.57
C HIS A 168 9.78 -10.85 4.56
N GLY A 169 10.35 -10.96 5.76
CA GLY A 169 10.49 -9.85 6.70
C GLY A 169 11.80 -9.08 6.51
N GLU A 170 11.81 -7.83 6.98
CA GLU A 170 13.08 -7.12 7.18
C GLU A 170 13.87 -7.80 8.33
N GLU A 171 15.20 -7.77 8.26
CA GLU A 171 16.06 -8.55 9.15
C GLU A 171 15.79 -8.28 10.63
N ASP A 172 15.75 -6.99 11.02
CA ASP A 172 15.48 -6.59 12.41
C ASP A 172 14.07 -6.97 12.86
N GLY A 173 13.06 -6.77 12.00
CA GLY A 173 11.68 -7.14 12.27
C GLY A 173 11.52 -8.65 12.44
N SER A 174 12.14 -9.43 11.57
CA SER A 174 12.09 -10.89 11.64
C SER A 174 12.80 -11.45 12.88
N LYS A 175 13.96 -10.91 13.26
CA LYS A 175 14.68 -11.29 14.49
C LYS A 175 13.87 -10.96 15.75
N HIS A 176 13.27 -9.77 15.78
CA HIS A 176 12.40 -9.38 16.89
C HIS A 176 11.18 -10.30 16.99
N PHE A 177 10.51 -10.57 15.89
CA PHE A 177 9.33 -11.44 15.86
C PHE A 177 9.66 -12.88 16.23
N LYS A 178 10.80 -13.44 15.79
CA LYS A 178 11.35 -14.71 16.26
C LYS A 178 11.43 -14.74 17.78
N THR A 179 12.08 -13.75 18.40
CA THR A 179 12.23 -13.66 19.85
C THR A 179 10.88 -13.65 20.57
N LEU A 180 9.89 -12.94 20.03
CA LEU A 180 8.54 -12.90 20.59
C LEU A 180 7.85 -14.27 20.53
N ILE A 181 7.91 -14.96 19.38
CA ILE A 181 7.32 -16.30 19.24
C ILE A 181 7.96 -17.27 20.24
N GLU A 182 9.28 -17.33 20.29
CA GLU A 182 10.01 -18.23 21.18
C GLU A 182 9.73 -17.95 22.66
N SER A 183 9.65 -16.68 23.04
CA SER A 183 9.38 -16.29 24.44
C SER A 183 7.93 -16.44 24.88
N GLN A 184 6.96 -16.24 24.00
CA GLN A 184 5.53 -16.24 24.37
C GLN A 184 4.84 -17.58 24.06
N LEU A 185 5.30 -18.32 23.07
CA LEU A 185 4.66 -19.53 22.59
C LEU A 185 5.50 -20.79 22.80
N GLU A 186 6.77 -20.64 23.15
CA GLU A 186 7.73 -21.75 23.33
C GLU A 186 7.87 -22.61 22.05
N ILE A 187 7.66 -22.01 20.87
CA ILE A 187 7.77 -22.70 19.59
C ILE A 187 9.12 -22.36 18.95
N ASN A 188 9.85 -23.40 18.54
CA ASN A 188 11.11 -23.21 17.82
C ASN A 188 10.89 -22.39 16.54
N THR A 189 11.68 -21.34 16.34
CA THR A 189 11.49 -20.41 15.23
C THR A 189 12.80 -20.07 14.55
N THR A 190 12.82 -20.02 13.24
CA THR A 190 14.00 -19.59 12.47
C THR A 190 13.62 -18.51 11.46
N VAL A 191 14.59 -17.65 11.12
CA VAL A 191 14.47 -16.69 10.01
C VAL A 191 15.17 -17.32 8.82
N ALA A 192 14.44 -17.52 7.71
CA ALA A 192 14.99 -18.12 6.52
C ALA A 192 16.02 -17.19 5.85
N GLU A 193 17.14 -17.75 5.45
CA GLU A 193 18.12 -17.10 4.60
C GLU A 193 17.82 -17.32 3.11
N PHE A 194 18.45 -16.52 2.25
CA PHE A 194 18.24 -16.65 0.81
C PHE A 194 18.73 -18.02 0.31
N GLU A 195 17.87 -18.77 -0.42
CA GLU A 195 18.13 -20.13 -0.91
C GLU A 195 18.39 -21.20 0.18
N GLU A 196 18.05 -20.93 1.43
CA GLU A 196 18.14 -21.92 2.51
C GLU A 196 17.14 -23.07 2.29
N ILE A 197 17.64 -24.29 2.48
CA ILE A 197 16.86 -25.53 2.31
C ILE A 197 16.54 -26.11 3.69
N PHE A 198 15.27 -26.33 3.96
CA PHE A 198 14.79 -26.98 5.18
C PHE A 198 14.41 -28.43 4.89
N ASP A 199 15.00 -29.36 5.62
CA ASP A 199 14.60 -30.78 5.59
C ASP A 199 13.44 -31.00 6.57
N LEU A 200 12.23 -31.02 6.04
CA LEU A 200 11.01 -31.14 6.85
C LEU A 200 10.79 -32.54 7.44
N GLU A 201 11.51 -33.56 6.99
CA GLU A 201 11.42 -34.93 7.54
C GLU A 201 12.18 -35.03 8.87
N ASN A 202 13.17 -34.16 9.11
CA ASN A 202 14.04 -34.15 10.29
C ASN A 202 13.77 -33.00 11.27
N ILE A 203 12.61 -32.34 11.16
CA ILE A 203 12.13 -31.30 12.08
C ILE A 203 11.31 -31.87 13.24
#